data_d65d6f491467a024421a5affece98ff4
#
_entry.id   d65d6f491467a024421a5affece98ff4
#
_cell.length_a   1.000
_cell.length_b   1.000
_cell.length_c   1.000
_cell.angle_alpha   90.00
_cell.angle_beta   90.00
_cell.angle_gamma   90.00
#
_symmetry.space_group_name_H-M   'P 1'
#
loop_
_entity.id
_entity.type
_entity.pdbx_description
1 polymer ?
#
loop_
_entity_poly.entity_id
_entity_poly.type
_entity_poly.pdbx_seq_one_letter_code
_entity_poly.pdbx_strand_id
1 'polypeptide(L)'
;PAPDVSGKTVEELIDAFRAEHGLTEDNFELSYYNTVTGESYDFNETKMLYGASTYKLPLNLYYYDMQLAGEITGDTMITKGSTLDEAHYQSLVYSNNELSYSLWRRIGDWPEYKQAMRKYFTMTDEEIPQNYYYDHLFCTRMMMDTLKVVWDGQENYTELIDDLKIACPDAYFKTYIDVDETPIAHKYGSYNGA
;
A
#
# COMPACT_ATOMS: atom_id res chain seq x y z
N PRO A 1 6.75 24.80 -15.30
CA PRO A 1 5.45 25.14 -14.76
C PRO A 1 4.60 23.89 -14.70
N ALA A 2 3.78 23.75 -13.65
CA ALA A 2 2.83 22.66 -13.57
C ALA A 2 1.88 22.68 -14.77
N PRO A 3 1.43 21.52 -15.27
CA PRO A 3 0.48 21.49 -16.38
C PRO A 3 -0.85 22.14 -15.96
N ASP A 4 -1.51 22.81 -16.93
CA ASP A 4 -2.86 23.31 -16.70
C ASP A 4 -3.85 22.15 -16.69
N VAL A 5 -4.42 21.89 -15.52
CA VAL A 5 -5.40 20.82 -15.30
C VAL A 5 -6.84 21.33 -15.19
N SER A 6 -7.05 22.66 -15.39
CA SER A 6 -8.36 23.31 -15.24
C SER A 6 -9.41 22.67 -16.14
N GLY A 7 -10.51 22.23 -15.56
CA GLY A 7 -11.66 21.67 -16.28
C GLY A 7 -11.49 20.26 -16.83
N LYS A 8 -10.39 19.57 -16.49
CA LYS A 8 -10.16 18.18 -16.87
C LYS A 8 -10.63 17.23 -15.77
N THR A 9 -11.17 16.10 -16.17
CA THR A 9 -11.46 14.98 -15.25
C THR A 9 -10.19 14.20 -14.90
N VAL A 10 -10.23 13.40 -13.83
CA VAL A 10 -9.13 12.49 -13.46
C VAL A 10 -8.83 11.53 -14.63
N GLU A 11 -9.86 10.98 -15.27
CA GLU A 11 -9.74 10.10 -16.43
C GLU A 11 -8.96 10.78 -17.57
N GLU A 12 -9.35 11.99 -17.98
CA GLU A 12 -8.66 12.75 -19.05
C GLU A 12 -7.19 13.03 -18.72
N LEU A 13 -6.88 13.31 -17.45
CA LEU A 13 -5.51 13.55 -16.99
C LEU A 13 -4.67 12.27 -17.05
N ILE A 14 -5.21 11.17 -16.56
CA ILE A 14 -4.50 9.88 -16.55
C ILE A 14 -4.32 9.34 -17.97
N ASP A 15 -5.31 9.45 -18.83
CA ASP A 15 -5.20 9.02 -20.23
C ASP A 15 -4.17 9.83 -20.99
N ALA A 16 -4.13 11.14 -20.79
CA ALA A 16 -3.10 11.99 -21.39
C ALA A 16 -1.69 11.62 -20.88
N PHE A 17 -1.53 11.40 -19.59
CA PHE A 17 -0.26 10.98 -19.00
C PHE A 17 0.19 9.60 -19.54
N ARG A 18 -0.71 8.64 -19.60
CA ARG A 18 -0.43 7.31 -20.15
C ARG A 18 0.02 7.39 -21.61
N ALA A 19 -0.69 8.18 -22.42
CA ALA A 19 -0.34 8.37 -23.83
C ALA A 19 1.05 9.01 -24.00
N GLU A 20 1.38 10.02 -23.19
CA GLU A 20 2.68 10.71 -23.22
C GLU A 20 3.83 9.78 -22.81
N HIS A 21 3.61 8.89 -21.85
CA HIS A 21 4.66 8.02 -21.29
C HIS A 21 4.64 6.58 -21.82
N GLY A 22 3.78 6.25 -22.80
CA GLY A 22 3.69 4.92 -23.37
C GLY A 22 3.21 3.86 -22.39
N LEU A 23 2.35 4.26 -21.43
CA LEU A 23 1.80 3.36 -20.41
C LEU A 23 0.58 2.63 -20.95
N THR A 24 0.62 1.30 -20.87
CA THR A 24 -0.38 0.39 -21.45
C THR A 24 -0.95 -0.52 -20.38
N GLU A 25 -1.93 -1.34 -20.77
CA GLU A 25 -2.45 -2.41 -19.91
C GLU A 25 -1.40 -3.43 -19.48
N ASP A 26 -0.25 -3.51 -20.17
CA ASP A 26 0.81 -4.46 -19.81
C ASP A 26 1.73 -3.98 -18.69
N ASN A 27 1.88 -2.67 -18.53
CA ASN A 27 2.90 -2.08 -17.65
C ASN A 27 2.36 -1.03 -16.66
N PHE A 28 1.04 -0.79 -16.65
CA PHE A 28 0.44 0.23 -15.79
C PHE A 28 -0.90 -0.23 -15.22
N GLU A 29 -1.10 0.09 -13.95
CA GLU A 29 -2.38 -0.01 -13.25
C GLU A 29 -2.54 1.20 -12.32
N LEU A 30 -3.78 1.62 -12.10
CA LEU A 30 -4.10 2.74 -11.22
C LEU A 30 -5.49 2.57 -10.64
N SER A 31 -5.60 2.86 -9.33
CA SER A 31 -6.87 3.11 -8.66
C SER A 31 -6.81 4.47 -7.98
N TYR A 32 -7.82 5.28 -8.21
CA TYR A 32 -8.01 6.59 -7.61
C TYR A 32 -9.36 6.65 -6.90
N TYR A 33 -9.37 7.25 -5.72
CA TYR A 33 -10.59 7.51 -4.98
C TYR A 33 -10.49 8.82 -4.20
N ASN A 34 -11.45 9.71 -4.41
CA ASN A 34 -11.57 10.96 -3.66
C ASN A 34 -12.56 10.76 -2.49
N THR A 35 -12.04 10.77 -1.27
CA THR A 35 -12.85 10.54 -0.06
C THR A 35 -13.84 11.67 0.26
N VAL A 36 -13.68 12.85 -0.34
CA VAL A 36 -14.56 14.01 -0.13
C VAL A 36 -15.73 14.01 -1.13
N THR A 37 -15.44 13.75 -2.41
CA THR A 37 -16.46 13.80 -3.49
C THR A 37 -17.07 12.45 -3.80
N GLY A 38 -16.40 11.35 -3.42
CA GLY A 38 -16.75 9.98 -3.83
C GLY A 38 -16.36 9.65 -5.27
N GLU A 39 -15.68 10.56 -5.98
CA GLU A 39 -15.19 10.30 -7.33
C GLU A 39 -14.17 9.17 -7.32
N SER A 40 -14.28 8.24 -8.27
CA SER A 40 -13.31 7.16 -8.46
C SER A 40 -12.95 7.02 -9.93
N TYR A 41 -11.73 6.58 -10.17
CA TYR A 41 -11.25 6.19 -11.49
C TYR A 41 -10.32 4.99 -11.34
N ASP A 42 -10.57 3.96 -12.10
CA ASP A 42 -9.79 2.73 -12.10
C ASP A 42 -9.33 2.42 -13.53
N PHE A 43 -8.06 2.09 -13.66
CA PHE A 43 -7.49 1.59 -14.91
C PHE A 43 -6.72 0.32 -14.61
N ASN A 44 -7.16 -0.80 -15.20
CA ASN A 44 -6.48 -2.10 -15.13
C ASN A 44 -6.28 -2.59 -13.67
N GLU A 45 -7.17 -2.19 -12.78
CA GLU A 45 -7.04 -2.25 -11.32
C GLU A 45 -7.00 -3.66 -10.74
N THR A 46 -7.44 -4.67 -11.53
CA THR A 46 -7.43 -6.08 -11.12
C THR A 46 -6.26 -6.86 -11.68
N LYS A 47 -5.43 -6.24 -12.52
CA LYS A 47 -4.24 -6.88 -13.07
C LYS A 47 -3.22 -7.17 -11.98
N MET A 48 -2.75 -8.40 -11.90
CA MET A 48 -1.71 -8.78 -10.94
C MET A 48 -0.34 -8.40 -11.47
N LEU A 49 0.30 -7.44 -10.81
CA LEU A 49 1.68 -7.04 -11.06
C LEU A 49 2.57 -7.39 -9.86
N TYR A 50 3.89 -7.36 -10.06
CA TYR A 50 4.83 -7.59 -8.97
C TYR A 50 4.75 -6.47 -7.92
N GLY A 51 4.27 -6.82 -6.72
CA GLY A 51 3.93 -5.84 -5.69
C GLY A 51 5.12 -5.16 -5.00
N ALA A 52 6.35 -5.64 -5.22
CA ALA A 52 7.55 -5.13 -4.53
C ALA A 52 7.27 -4.93 -3.03
N SER A 53 7.63 -3.79 -2.45
CA SER A 53 7.41 -3.51 -1.02
C SER A 53 6.01 -3.00 -0.67
N THR A 54 5.06 -2.93 -1.60
CA THR A 54 3.69 -2.50 -1.29
C THR A 54 2.96 -3.49 -0.36
N TYR A 55 3.30 -4.79 -0.42
CA TYR A 55 2.76 -5.83 0.47
C TYR A 55 2.96 -5.52 1.97
N LYS A 56 3.92 -4.66 2.30
CA LYS A 56 4.22 -4.28 3.68
C LYS A 56 3.11 -3.45 4.31
N LEU A 57 2.29 -2.77 3.51
CA LEU A 57 1.15 -2.03 4.04
C LEU A 57 0.09 -2.97 4.65
N PRO A 58 -0.53 -3.91 3.92
CA PRO A 58 -1.48 -4.84 4.53
C PRO A 58 -0.82 -5.75 5.60
N LEU A 59 0.47 -6.07 5.47
CA LEU A 59 1.22 -6.82 6.48
C LEU A 59 1.24 -6.08 7.83
N ASN A 60 1.60 -4.81 7.84
CA ASN A 60 1.65 -4.03 9.07
C ASN A 60 0.24 -3.77 9.61
N LEU A 61 -0.74 -3.45 8.75
CA LEU A 61 -2.15 -3.30 9.13
C LEU A 61 -2.67 -4.54 9.87
N TYR A 62 -2.30 -5.75 9.44
CA TYR A 62 -2.67 -6.99 10.11
C TYR A 62 -2.18 -7.05 11.57
N TYR A 63 -0.96 -6.60 11.83
CA TYR A 63 -0.43 -6.56 13.19
C TYR A 63 -1.04 -5.43 14.03
N TYR A 64 -1.36 -4.29 13.44
CA TYR A 64 -2.14 -3.25 14.12
C TYR A 64 -3.53 -3.76 14.52
N ASP A 65 -4.20 -4.53 13.66
CA ASP A 65 -5.47 -5.19 14.03
C ASP A 65 -5.30 -6.14 15.22
N MET A 66 -4.23 -6.93 15.26
CA MET A 66 -3.93 -7.81 16.40
C MET A 66 -3.66 -7.01 17.68
N GLN A 67 -3.00 -5.86 17.59
CA GLN A 67 -2.80 -4.96 18.73
C GLN A 67 -4.13 -4.39 19.23
N LEU A 68 -5.00 -3.94 18.34
CA LEU A 68 -6.36 -3.46 18.68
C LEU A 68 -7.22 -4.55 19.32
N ALA A 69 -7.07 -5.79 18.87
CA ALA A 69 -7.74 -6.95 19.44
C ALA A 69 -7.15 -7.40 20.80
N GLY A 70 -6.00 -6.84 21.23
CA GLY A 70 -5.27 -7.24 22.43
C GLY A 70 -4.56 -8.59 22.33
N GLU A 71 -4.36 -9.10 21.13
CA GLU A 71 -3.70 -10.39 20.88
C GLU A 71 -2.17 -10.29 20.91
N ILE A 72 -1.63 -9.11 20.66
CA ILE A 72 -0.20 -8.81 20.68
C ILE A 72 -0.01 -7.36 21.15
N THR A 73 1.19 -7.05 21.64
CA THR A 73 1.53 -5.69 22.11
C THR A 73 2.77 -5.17 21.36
N GLY A 74 2.95 -3.85 21.34
CA GLY A 74 4.06 -3.22 20.63
C GLY A 74 5.45 -3.62 21.13
N ASP A 75 5.57 -3.99 22.42
CA ASP A 75 6.81 -4.48 23.03
C ASP A 75 7.08 -5.97 22.76
N THR A 76 6.17 -6.67 22.06
CA THR A 76 6.36 -8.07 21.67
C THR A 76 7.60 -8.23 20.80
N MET A 77 8.51 -9.11 21.20
CA MET A 77 9.75 -9.35 20.46
C MET A 77 9.46 -10.07 19.13
N ILE A 78 9.80 -9.44 18.01
CA ILE A 78 9.70 -10.01 16.66
C ILE A 78 10.98 -10.76 16.31
N THR A 79 12.13 -10.18 16.63
CA THR A 79 13.44 -10.81 16.52
C THR A 79 14.22 -10.64 17.81
N LYS A 80 15.45 -11.18 17.91
CA LYS A 80 16.34 -11.03 19.08
C LYS A 80 16.81 -9.58 19.28
N GLY A 81 16.26 -8.59 18.78
CA GLY A 81 16.73 -7.21 18.99
C GLY A 81 15.71 -6.17 18.57
N SER A 82 14.53 -6.62 18.13
CA SER A 82 13.50 -5.71 17.65
C SER A 82 12.13 -6.11 18.14
N THR A 83 11.41 -5.15 18.68
CA THR A 83 10.01 -5.25 19.07
C THR A 83 9.09 -5.13 17.86
N LEU A 84 7.79 -5.30 18.06
CA LEU A 84 6.77 -5.07 17.04
C LEU A 84 6.74 -3.60 16.61
N ASP A 85 6.80 -2.65 17.57
CA ASP A 85 6.83 -1.21 17.25
C ASP A 85 8.04 -0.86 16.40
N GLU A 86 9.22 -1.37 16.75
CA GLU A 86 10.42 -1.18 15.92
C GLU A 86 10.27 -1.83 14.53
N ALA A 87 9.64 -3.00 14.46
CA ALA A 87 9.41 -3.68 13.19
C ALA A 87 8.42 -2.91 12.31
N HIS A 88 7.37 -2.31 12.87
CA HIS A 88 6.45 -1.42 12.17
C HIS A 88 7.20 -0.24 11.57
N TYR A 89 7.90 0.51 12.41
CA TYR A 89 8.65 1.68 12.00
C TYR A 89 9.65 1.37 10.86
N GLN A 90 10.46 0.35 11.04
CA GLN A 90 11.45 -0.05 10.05
C GLN A 90 10.82 -0.56 8.74
N SER A 91 9.72 -1.29 8.84
CA SER A 91 8.99 -1.82 7.68
C SER A 91 8.28 -0.72 6.87
N LEU A 92 7.62 0.22 7.54
CA LEU A 92 6.83 1.26 6.89
C LEU A 92 7.70 2.42 6.41
N VAL A 93 8.57 2.97 7.27
CA VAL A 93 9.37 4.16 6.98
C VAL A 93 10.54 3.84 6.06
N TYR A 94 11.37 2.85 6.42
CA TYR A 94 12.58 2.51 5.68
C TYR A 94 12.38 1.36 4.69
N SER A 95 11.20 0.78 4.66
CA SER A 95 10.93 -0.40 3.83
C SER A 95 11.90 -1.56 4.10
N ASN A 96 12.35 -1.72 5.36
CA ASN A 96 13.31 -2.73 5.77
C ASN A 96 12.79 -4.14 5.44
N ASN A 97 13.58 -4.91 4.68
CA ASN A 97 13.18 -6.23 4.22
C ASN A 97 13.31 -7.30 5.30
N GLU A 98 14.32 -7.21 6.18
CA GLU A 98 14.59 -8.25 7.19
C GLU A 98 13.49 -8.28 8.25
N LEU A 99 13.10 -7.11 8.77
CA LEU A 99 12.03 -7.02 9.77
C LEU A 99 10.65 -7.30 9.16
N SER A 100 10.39 -6.81 7.94
CA SER A 100 9.16 -7.17 7.22
C SER A 100 9.08 -8.68 6.95
N TYR A 101 10.19 -9.31 6.58
CA TYR A 101 10.26 -10.76 6.42
C TYR A 101 9.98 -11.49 7.74
N SER A 102 10.52 -10.98 8.84
CA SER A 102 10.29 -11.57 10.18
C SER A 102 8.82 -11.48 10.60
N LEU A 103 8.14 -10.36 10.32
CA LEU A 103 6.70 -10.21 10.50
C LEU A 103 5.92 -11.20 9.63
N TRP A 104 6.20 -11.22 8.34
CA TRP A 104 5.55 -12.10 7.39
C TRP A 104 5.69 -13.58 7.76
N ARG A 105 6.90 -14.04 8.11
CA ARG A 105 7.18 -15.42 8.49
C ARG A 105 6.45 -15.88 9.76
N ARG A 106 6.06 -14.97 10.63
CA ARG A 106 5.24 -15.30 11.80
C ARG A 106 3.79 -15.62 11.45
N ILE A 107 3.28 -15.11 10.34
CA ILE A 107 1.95 -15.49 9.81
C ILE A 107 2.05 -16.87 9.14
N GLY A 108 3.13 -17.12 8.40
CA GLY A 108 3.36 -18.35 7.66
C GLY A 108 4.20 -18.11 6.41
N ASP A 109 3.94 -18.86 5.36
CA ASP A 109 4.51 -18.61 4.03
C ASP A 109 3.54 -17.76 3.17
N TRP A 110 3.79 -17.60 1.86
CA TRP A 110 2.93 -16.81 0.98
C TRP A 110 1.45 -17.20 1.06
N PRO A 111 1.08 -18.49 1.00
CA PRO A 111 -0.34 -18.88 1.07
C PRO A 111 -1.03 -18.40 2.35
N GLU A 112 -0.42 -18.60 3.51
CA GLU A 112 -1.01 -18.22 4.80
C GLU A 112 -1.10 -16.70 4.92
N TYR A 113 -0.02 -15.98 4.55
CA TYR A 113 -0.03 -14.52 4.53
C TYR A 113 -1.11 -13.98 3.60
N LYS A 114 -1.16 -14.46 2.35
CA LYS A 114 -2.14 -14.01 1.36
C LYS A 114 -3.58 -14.31 1.79
N GLN A 115 -3.80 -15.45 2.41
CA GLN A 115 -5.10 -15.80 2.97
C GLN A 115 -5.47 -14.86 4.14
N ALA A 116 -4.54 -14.52 5.01
CA ALA A 116 -4.77 -13.59 6.11
C ALA A 116 -5.13 -12.17 5.61
N MET A 117 -4.55 -11.72 4.49
CA MET A 117 -4.82 -10.41 3.89
C MET A 117 -6.19 -10.33 3.20
N ARG A 118 -6.84 -11.47 2.91
CA ARG A 118 -8.16 -11.51 2.23
C ARG A 118 -9.22 -10.64 2.92
N LYS A 119 -9.16 -10.52 4.24
CA LYS A 119 -10.12 -9.72 5.02
C LYS A 119 -10.16 -8.23 4.65
N TYR A 120 -9.11 -7.74 3.99
CA TYR A 120 -9.01 -6.33 3.57
C TYR A 120 -9.52 -6.07 2.15
N PHE A 121 -9.75 -7.12 1.35
CA PHE A 121 -10.04 -6.99 -0.07
C PHE A 121 -11.51 -7.25 -0.37
N THR A 122 -12.11 -6.40 -1.20
CA THR A 122 -13.49 -6.56 -1.67
C THR A 122 -13.61 -7.55 -2.83
N MET A 123 -12.49 -7.89 -3.48
CA MET A 123 -12.47 -8.87 -4.58
C MET A 123 -12.96 -10.23 -4.12
N THR A 124 -13.79 -10.87 -4.94
CA THR A 124 -14.29 -12.23 -4.70
C THR A 124 -13.20 -13.29 -4.97
N ASP A 125 -13.43 -14.52 -4.53
CA ASP A 125 -12.50 -15.62 -4.77
C ASP A 125 -12.38 -15.96 -6.27
N GLU A 126 -13.41 -15.71 -7.05
CA GLU A 126 -13.42 -15.90 -8.51
C GLU A 126 -12.59 -14.84 -9.24
N GLU A 127 -12.51 -13.62 -8.71
CA GLU A 127 -11.72 -12.52 -9.28
C GLU A 127 -10.23 -12.64 -8.97
N ILE A 128 -9.85 -13.42 -7.95
CA ILE A 128 -8.46 -13.57 -7.53
C ILE A 128 -7.85 -14.80 -8.19
N PRO A 129 -6.83 -14.63 -9.05
CA PRO A 129 -6.20 -15.77 -9.71
C PRO A 129 -5.40 -16.62 -8.71
N GLN A 130 -5.30 -17.92 -8.98
CA GLN A 130 -4.64 -18.89 -8.08
C GLN A 130 -3.17 -18.54 -7.79
N ASN A 131 -2.44 -17.97 -8.74
CA ASN A 131 -1.04 -17.57 -8.55
C ASN A 131 -0.87 -16.41 -7.55
N TYR A 132 -1.92 -15.65 -7.25
CA TYR A 132 -1.89 -14.66 -6.16
C TYR A 132 -1.40 -15.28 -4.85
N TYR A 133 -1.80 -16.50 -4.52
CA TYR A 133 -1.47 -17.14 -3.25
C TYR A 133 -0.03 -17.65 -3.15
N TYR A 134 0.69 -17.74 -4.27
CA TYR A 134 2.03 -18.33 -4.32
C TYR A 134 3.10 -17.38 -4.80
N ASP A 135 2.70 -16.30 -5.45
CA ASP A 135 3.59 -15.32 -6.06
C ASP A 135 3.50 -13.96 -5.37
N HIS A 136 4.55 -13.14 -5.54
CA HIS A 136 4.60 -11.77 -5.03
C HIS A 136 3.76 -10.81 -5.89
N LEU A 137 2.51 -11.17 -6.13
CA LEU A 137 1.58 -10.43 -6.98
C LEU A 137 0.53 -9.70 -6.14
N PHE A 138 0.23 -8.47 -6.55
CA PHE A 138 -0.86 -7.64 -6.04
C PHE A 138 -1.43 -6.82 -7.18
N CYS A 139 -2.59 -6.22 -6.99
CA CYS A 139 -3.17 -5.25 -7.90
C CYS A 139 -3.57 -3.98 -7.15
N THR A 140 -3.81 -2.88 -7.89
CA THR A 140 -4.16 -1.61 -7.25
C THR A 140 -5.50 -1.65 -6.56
N ARG A 141 -6.44 -2.50 -6.99
CA ARG A 141 -7.71 -2.73 -6.26
C ARG A 141 -7.47 -3.21 -4.83
N MET A 142 -6.59 -4.19 -4.62
CA MET A 142 -6.24 -4.68 -3.30
C MET A 142 -5.59 -3.61 -2.42
N MET A 143 -4.71 -2.80 -3.01
CA MET A 143 -4.06 -1.71 -2.29
C MET A 143 -5.04 -0.58 -1.97
N MET A 144 -5.94 -0.24 -2.88
CA MET A 144 -7.01 0.73 -2.63
C MET A 144 -7.95 0.27 -1.50
N ASP A 145 -8.36 -0.99 -1.52
CA ASP A 145 -9.19 -1.56 -0.45
C ASP A 145 -8.47 -1.48 0.91
N THR A 146 -7.17 -1.79 0.94
CA THR A 146 -6.34 -1.65 2.16
C THR A 146 -6.27 -0.19 2.63
N LEU A 147 -6.06 0.76 1.72
CA LEU A 147 -6.04 2.19 2.04
C LEU A 147 -7.39 2.69 2.55
N LYS A 148 -8.51 2.18 2.02
CA LYS A 148 -9.86 2.50 2.51
C LYS A 148 -10.05 2.01 3.95
N VAL A 149 -9.60 0.80 4.29
CA VAL A 149 -9.65 0.30 5.68
C VAL A 149 -8.87 1.23 6.61
N VAL A 150 -7.66 1.64 6.21
CA VAL A 150 -6.84 2.60 7.00
C VAL A 150 -7.53 3.95 7.14
N TRP A 151 -8.14 4.46 6.06
CA TRP A 151 -8.86 5.74 6.06
C TRP A 151 -10.10 5.70 6.96
N ASP A 152 -10.92 4.67 6.83
CA ASP A 152 -12.17 4.53 7.59
C ASP A 152 -11.90 4.30 9.09
N GLY A 153 -10.78 3.67 9.43
CA GLY A 153 -10.31 3.42 10.80
C GLY A 153 -9.17 4.34 11.26
N GLN A 154 -8.97 5.51 10.65
CA GLN A 154 -7.77 6.35 10.84
C GLN A 154 -7.46 6.70 12.29
N GLU A 155 -8.47 6.84 13.14
CA GLU A 155 -8.31 7.08 14.59
C GLU A 155 -7.66 5.88 15.33
N ASN A 156 -7.80 4.68 14.80
CA ASN A 156 -7.19 3.46 15.33
C ASN A 156 -5.79 3.19 14.74
N TYR A 157 -5.47 3.77 13.59
CA TYR A 157 -4.24 3.55 12.83
C TYR A 157 -3.34 4.80 12.76
N THR A 158 -3.40 5.67 13.77
CA THR A 158 -2.67 6.95 13.78
C THR A 158 -1.16 6.73 13.61
N GLU A 159 -0.55 5.80 14.35
CA GLU A 159 0.88 5.50 14.26
C GLU A 159 1.27 4.98 12.87
N LEU A 160 0.48 4.06 12.30
CA LEU A 160 0.69 3.56 10.93
C LEU A 160 0.67 4.71 9.92
N ILE A 161 -0.31 5.62 10.02
CA ILE A 161 -0.45 6.77 9.13
C ILE A 161 0.74 7.73 9.30
N ASP A 162 1.18 7.98 10.53
CA ASP A 162 2.30 8.88 10.82
C ASP A 162 3.62 8.30 10.30
N ASP A 163 3.86 7.00 10.41
CA ASP A 163 5.00 6.32 9.79
C ASP A 163 4.97 6.46 8.26
N LEU A 164 3.81 6.32 7.62
CA LEU A 164 3.67 6.51 6.18
C LEU A 164 3.89 7.97 5.75
N LYS A 165 3.55 8.95 6.59
CA LYS A 165 3.81 10.38 6.30
C LYS A 165 5.31 10.70 6.28
N ILE A 166 6.11 10.11 7.16
CA ILE A 166 7.56 10.37 7.21
C ILE A 166 8.37 9.48 6.27
N ALA A 167 7.78 8.44 5.68
CA ALA A 167 8.46 7.56 4.73
C ALA A 167 8.92 8.33 3.48
N CYS A 168 10.16 8.12 3.02
CA CYS A 168 10.74 8.72 1.82
C CYS A 168 10.39 10.22 1.65
N PRO A 169 10.89 11.12 2.49
CA PRO A 169 10.46 12.53 2.51
C PRO A 169 10.72 13.28 1.20
N ASP A 170 11.74 12.88 0.45
CA ASP A 170 12.20 13.58 -0.76
C ASP A 170 11.99 12.78 -2.05
N ALA A 171 11.07 11.81 -2.06
CA ALA A 171 10.88 10.92 -3.20
C ALA A 171 9.40 10.73 -3.59
N TYR A 172 9.19 10.23 -4.82
CA TYR A 172 7.88 9.92 -5.39
C TYR A 172 6.97 11.16 -5.41
N PHE A 173 5.73 11.07 -4.98
CA PHE A 173 4.80 12.20 -4.97
C PHE A 173 5.29 13.40 -4.15
N LYS A 174 6.06 13.14 -3.09
CA LYS A 174 6.64 14.19 -2.22
C LYS A 174 7.69 15.07 -2.93
N THR A 175 8.22 14.62 -4.07
CA THR A 175 9.10 15.45 -4.92
C THR A 175 8.32 16.58 -5.61
N TYR A 176 7.02 16.43 -5.83
CA TYR A 176 6.20 17.32 -6.64
C TYR A 176 5.15 18.10 -5.85
N ILE A 177 4.88 17.69 -4.61
CA ILE A 177 3.82 18.24 -3.76
C ILE A 177 4.48 18.77 -2.49
N ASP A 178 4.12 19.99 -2.10
CA ASP A 178 4.53 20.56 -0.81
C ASP A 178 3.84 19.80 0.33
N VAL A 179 4.63 19.02 1.06
CA VAL A 179 4.10 18.15 2.12
C VAL A 179 3.72 18.90 3.38
N ASP A 180 4.19 20.16 3.55
CA ASP A 180 3.79 21.02 4.66
C ASP A 180 2.36 21.57 4.43
N GLU A 181 1.99 21.77 3.15
CA GLU A 181 0.64 22.20 2.77
C GLU A 181 -0.31 21.00 2.55
N THR A 182 0.21 19.90 1.99
CA THR A 182 -0.57 18.70 1.66
C THR A 182 0.15 17.44 2.14
N PRO A 183 -0.11 17.00 3.37
CA PRO A 183 0.53 15.79 3.92
C PRO A 183 0.26 14.55 3.08
N ILE A 184 1.31 13.80 2.76
CA ILE A 184 1.24 12.56 1.98
C ILE A 184 1.69 11.38 2.84
N ALA A 185 0.77 10.48 3.14
CA ALA A 185 1.07 9.17 3.67
C ALA A 185 1.19 8.16 2.51
N HIS A 186 2.34 7.52 2.36
CA HIS A 186 2.55 6.58 1.26
C HIS A 186 3.37 5.35 1.64
N LYS A 187 3.08 4.22 0.98
CA LYS A 187 3.98 3.07 0.94
C LYS A 187 4.43 2.84 -0.50
N TYR A 188 5.72 2.92 -0.68
CA TYR A 188 6.35 2.69 -1.99
C TYR A 188 6.92 1.28 -2.10
N GLY A 189 7.14 0.83 -3.32
CA GLY A 189 7.87 -0.38 -3.65
C GLY A 189 8.67 -0.19 -4.93
N SER A 190 9.86 -0.76 -4.99
CA SER A 190 10.70 -0.79 -6.20
C SER A 190 11.36 -2.15 -6.36
N TYR A 191 11.59 -2.55 -7.59
CA TYR A 191 12.27 -3.79 -7.93
C TYR A 191 13.19 -3.55 -9.13
N ASN A 192 14.46 -3.95 -9.02
CA ASN A 192 15.49 -3.80 -10.07
C ASN A 192 15.67 -2.38 -10.63
N GLY A 193 15.45 -1.37 -9.80
CA GLY A 193 15.67 0.02 -10.19
C GLY A 193 14.58 0.63 -11.08
N ALA A 194 13.43 -0.04 -11.17
CA ALA A 194 12.23 0.53 -11.78
C ALA A 194 11.41 1.30 -10.73
#